data_ffc0c019034d640543b5e9a1d54ab7ac
#
_entry.id   ffc0c019034d640543b5e9a1d54ab7ac
#
_cell.length_a   1.000
_cell.length_b   1.000
_cell.length_c   1.000
_cell.angle_alpha   90.00
_cell.angle_beta   90.00
_cell.angle_gamma   90.00
#
_symmetry.space_group_name_H-M   'P 1'
#
loop_
_entity.id
_entity.type
_entity.pdbx_description
1 polymer ?
#
loop_
_entity_poly.entity_id
_entity_poly.type
_entity_poly.pdbx_seq_one_letter_code
_entity_poly.pdbx_strand_id
1 'polypeptide(L)'
;MTADVSVLVVGGGPAGVTAALQARELGARVTVLEAAQVGGTSLNSGPAPVRTLARAARLARDWSSWAQFGLTGPAPVPDLPAVLANSERVARYAHEKKDLAGQIRRRGIDLIEQLGPVSFAGPQTMTAADGRTWTADRIVLAVGGHAARLPIPGADLALTYEDIRSLTQLPERVAVIGGADTGCQIASIFDDFGVAVTLFEAGPSLVPAADADVSAELGRAFRARGMTVATDTFVTGLNREAGAIYIDHRSGQALGQTAADAVFFAVGWPASIGPLNLQAAGVLTESGMITVDEFLRTNVSHIYAVGDVNGQSMLVQTARQEGRVAARNAVLGPARQVVYDVVPSGSFTDPEYGRVGLTEAQAARDHDVVIGVARYDDLLRPVADGRSDGFCKLIADRHSHAILGAHVLGEYSAETVQTVAACMSAGLRVEQVAELQLAYPTFTEGVSMAAQKICHAIGIGSFPQAWSFLGLQE
;
A
#
# COMPACT_ATOMS: atom_id res chain seq x y z
N MET A 1 -38.39 7.99 -4.63
CA MET A 1 -38.18 9.39 -5.02
C MET A 1 -36.79 9.48 -5.59
N THR A 2 -36.65 9.76 -6.89
CA THR A 2 -35.36 10.01 -7.53
C THR A 2 -34.82 11.33 -6.98
N ALA A 3 -33.66 11.31 -6.34
CA ALA A 3 -33.02 12.54 -5.91
C ALA A 3 -32.62 13.33 -7.18
N ASP A 4 -33.16 14.50 -7.39
CA ASP A 4 -32.77 15.40 -8.49
C ASP A 4 -31.47 16.15 -8.11
N VAL A 5 -30.48 15.39 -7.67
CA VAL A 5 -29.17 15.90 -7.22
C VAL A 5 -28.14 15.65 -8.30
N SER A 6 -27.40 16.68 -8.65
CA SER A 6 -26.23 16.58 -9.51
C SER A 6 -24.95 16.37 -8.67
N VAL A 7 -24.13 15.41 -9.07
CA VAL A 7 -22.84 15.08 -8.42
C VAL A 7 -21.72 15.18 -9.44
N LEU A 8 -20.74 16.02 -9.15
CA LEU A 8 -19.50 16.13 -9.93
C LEU A 8 -18.38 15.38 -9.19
N VAL A 9 -17.79 14.40 -9.84
CA VAL A 9 -16.66 13.63 -9.30
C VAL A 9 -15.40 14.08 -10.02
N VAL A 10 -14.40 14.50 -9.29
CA VAL A 10 -13.11 14.96 -9.81
C VAL A 10 -12.04 13.90 -9.53
N GLY A 11 -11.62 13.21 -10.56
CA GLY A 11 -10.70 12.07 -10.53
C GLY A 11 -11.40 10.73 -10.75
N GLY A 12 -10.88 9.94 -11.69
CA GLY A 12 -11.37 8.62 -12.11
C GLY A 12 -10.59 7.44 -11.50
N GLY A 13 -9.95 7.64 -10.36
CA GLY A 13 -9.31 6.58 -9.59
C GLY A 13 -10.32 5.67 -8.85
N PRO A 14 -9.85 4.70 -8.04
CA PRO A 14 -10.73 3.76 -7.32
C PRO A 14 -11.83 4.43 -6.48
N ALA A 15 -11.49 5.52 -5.80
CA ALA A 15 -12.44 6.31 -5.00
C ALA A 15 -13.50 6.95 -5.90
N GLY A 16 -13.07 7.70 -6.93
CA GLY A 16 -13.96 8.45 -7.80
C GLY A 16 -14.88 7.57 -8.64
N VAL A 17 -14.35 6.49 -9.24
CA VAL A 17 -15.19 5.52 -9.96
C VAL A 17 -16.25 4.92 -9.06
N THR A 18 -15.87 4.53 -7.83
CA THR A 18 -16.84 3.95 -6.89
C THR A 18 -17.88 5.00 -6.45
N ALA A 19 -17.45 6.24 -6.20
CA ALA A 19 -18.37 7.33 -5.85
C ALA A 19 -19.35 7.61 -6.99
N ALA A 20 -18.87 7.67 -8.23
CA ALA A 20 -19.71 7.93 -9.39
C ALA A 20 -20.76 6.84 -9.60
N LEU A 21 -20.36 5.57 -9.55
CA LEU A 21 -21.26 4.44 -9.71
C LEU A 21 -22.32 4.39 -8.59
N GLN A 22 -21.89 4.61 -7.35
CA GLN A 22 -22.81 4.61 -6.19
C GLN A 22 -23.78 5.80 -6.23
N ALA A 23 -23.32 7.00 -6.56
CA ALA A 23 -24.20 8.16 -6.67
C ALA A 23 -25.26 7.96 -7.76
N ARG A 24 -24.85 7.40 -8.90
CA ARG A 24 -25.78 7.08 -10.00
C ARG A 24 -26.81 6.03 -9.62
N GLU A 25 -26.40 4.99 -8.90
CA GLU A 25 -27.32 3.95 -8.38
C GLU A 25 -28.36 4.53 -7.42
N LEU A 26 -27.99 5.56 -6.68
CA LEU A 26 -28.90 6.31 -5.79
C LEU A 26 -29.78 7.34 -6.53
N GLY A 27 -29.69 7.43 -7.86
CA GLY A 27 -30.54 8.26 -8.70
C GLY A 27 -29.99 9.64 -9.04
N ALA A 28 -28.76 9.97 -8.64
CA ALA A 28 -28.15 11.25 -8.97
C ALA A 28 -27.79 11.36 -10.47
N ARG A 29 -27.72 12.59 -10.98
CA ARG A 29 -27.06 12.92 -12.25
C ARG A 29 -25.57 13.06 -11.96
N VAL A 30 -24.73 12.29 -12.65
CA VAL A 30 -23.32 12.21 -12.32
C VAL A 30 -22.45 12.57 -13.53
N THR A 31 -21.46 13.43 -13.30
CA THR A 31 -20.37 13.73 -14.24
C THR A 31 -19.05 13.39 -13.58
N VAL A 32 -18.15 12.71 -14.30
CA VAL A 32 -16.78 12.39 -13.87
C VAL A 32 -15.80 13.16 -14.72
N LEU A 33 -14.91 13.93 -14.09
CA LEU A 33 -13.80 14.62 -14.72
C LEU A 33 -12.51 13.86 -14.41
N GLU A 34 -11.83 13.35 -15.44
CA GLU A 34 -10.56 12.64 -15.31
C GLU A 34 -9.47 13.35 -16.10
N ALA A 35 -8.38 13.68 -15.43
CA ALA A 35 -7.27 14.42 -16.05
C ALA A 35 -6.56 13.64 -17.16
N ALA A 36 -6.42 12.33 -16.99
CA ALA A 36 -5.72 11.45 -17.92
C ALA A 36 -6.62 10.24 -18.30
N GLN A 37 -6.43 9.10 -17.68
CA GLN A 37 -7.13 7.86 -17.95
C GLN A 37 -7.76 7.31 -16.67
N VAL A 38 -9.01 6.86 -16.77
CA VAL A 38 -9.73 6.19 -15.67
C VAL A 38 -8.93 4.99 -15.16
N GLY A 39 -8.93 4.81 -13.84
CA GLY A 39 -8.21 3.74 -13.16
C GLY A 39 -7.27 4.24 -12.07
N GLY A 40 -6.84 5.51 -12.18
CA GLY A 40 -5.92 6.16 -11.24
C GLY A 40 -4.61 5.39 -11.09
N THR A 41 -3.83 5.72 -10.10
CA THR A 41 -2.55 5.09 -9.80
C THR A 41 -2.64 3.56 -9.74
N SER A 42 -3.72 3.01 -9.19
CA SER A 42 -3.87 1.56 -8.97
C SER A 42 -3.78 0.70 -10.24
N LEU A 43 -4.25 1.20 -11.37
CA LEU A 43 -4.21 0.49 -12.66
C LEU A 43 -3.13 1.04 -13.59
N ASN A 44 -2.85 2.34 -13.53
CA ASN A 44 -2.01 3.00 -14.52
C ASN A 44 -0.52 2.93 -14.21
N SER A 45 -0.11 3.05 -12.94
CA SER A 45 1.32 3.14 -12.59
C SER A 45 1.70 2.39 -11.30
N GLY A 46 0.76 2.06 -10.43
CA GLY A 46 1.00 1.51 -9.09
C GLY A 46 0.94 -0.02 -9.01
N PRO A 47 0.02 -0.57 -8.20
CA PRO A 47 0.06 -2.00 -7.83
C PRO A 47 0.11 -2.98 -8.98
N ALA A 48 -0.64 -2.77 -10.08
CA ALA A 48 -0.67 -3.74 -11.17
C ALA A 48 0.69 -3.90 -11.86
N PRO A 49 1.35 -2.84 -12.37
CA PRO A 49 2.68 -2.96 -12.96
C PRO A 49 3.76 -3.35 -11.93
N VAL A 50 3.76 -2.78 -10.73
CA VAL A 50 4.77 -3.08 -9.70
C VAL A 50 4.72 -4.54 -9.26
N ARG A 51 3.52 -5.11 -9.08
CA ARG A 51 3.36 -6.55 -8.76
C ARG A 51 3.89 -7.47 -9.85
N THR A 52 3.72 -7.09 -11.11
CA THR A 52 4.24 -7.87 -12.24
C THR A 52 5.77 -7.85 -12.25
N LEU A 53 6.38 -6.69 -11.97
CA LEU A 53 7.83 -6.56 -11.83
C LEU A 53 8.35 -7.38 -10.66
N ALA A 54 7.75 -7.25 -9.48
CA ALA A 54 8.13 -8.02 -8.29
C ALA A 54 8.05 -9.55 -8.54
N ARG A 55 7.02 -10.01 -9.27
CA ARG A 55 6.91 -11.43 -9.61
C ARG A 55 8.02 -11.89 -10.55
N ALA A 56 8.37 -11.09 -11.56
CA ALA A 56 9.47 -11.42 -12.47
C ALA A 56 10.81 -11.45 -11.74
N ALA A 57 11.06 -10.48 -10.87
CA ALA A 57 12.28 -10.40 -10.06
C ALA A 57 12.39 -11.61 -9.12
N ARG A 58 11.29 -11.97 -8.43
CA ARG A 58 11.23 -13.14 -7.56
C ARG A 58 11.53 -14.44 -8.32
N LEU A 59 11.02 -14.61 -9.53
CA LEU A 59 11.32 -15.79 -10.36
C LEU A 59 12.79 -15.87 -10.74
N ALA A 60 13.45 -14.73 -11.00
CA ALA A 60 14.88 -14.71 -11.26
C ALA A 60 15.69 -15.11 -10.01
N ARG A 61 15.30 -14.61 -8.84
CA ARG A 61 15.93 -14.95 -7.56
C ARG A 61 15.70 -16.39 -7.14
N ASP A 62 14.52 -16.96 -7.36
CA ASP A 62 14.18 -18.34 -6.96
C ASP A 62 15.14 -19.38 -7.52
N TRP A 63 15.87 -19.05 -8.60
CA TRP A 63 16.93 -19.89 -9.13
C TRP A 63 17.98 -20.25 -8.08
N SER A 64 18.31 -19.34 -7.17
CA SER A 64 19.31 -19.59 -6.11
C SER A 64 18.93 -20.72 -5.17
N SER A 65 17.65 -21.04 -5.06
CA SER A 65 17.11 -22.12 -4.23
C SER A 65 16.90 -23.45 -4.97
N TRP A 66 17.09 -23.50 -6.29
CA TRP A 66 16.80 -24.69 -7.11
C TRP A 66 17.53 -25.94 -6.65
N ALA A 67 18.78 -25.81 -6.21
CA ALA A 67 19.59 -26.94 -5.77
C ALA A 67 18.96 -27.71 -4.59
N GLN A 68 18.29 -27.03 -3.67
CA GLN A 68 17.60 -27.68 -2.53
C GLN A 68 16.41 -28.54 -2.98
N PHE A 69 15.84 -28.24 -4.17
CA PHE A 69 14.76 -29.02 -4.79
C PHE A 69 15.27 -30.02 -5.84
N GLY A 70 16.58 -30.23 -5.93
CA GLY A 70 17.16 -31.15 -6.92
C GLY A 70 17.14 -30.62 -8.37
N LEU A 71 16.89 -29.31 -8.55
CA LEU A 71 16.91 -28.67 -9.86
C LEU A 71 18.27 -28.08 -10.17
N THR A 72 18.72 -28.19 -11.43
CA THR A 72 19.99 -27.64 -11.91
C THR A 72 19.76 -26.87 -13.21
N GLY A 73 20.58 -25.86 -13.47
CA GLY A 73 20.50 -25.05 -14.68
C GLY A 73 21.28 -23.75 -14.52
N PRO A 74 21.52 -23.00 -15.62
CA PRO A 74 22.14 -21.68 -15.53
C PRO A 74 21.19 -20.68 -14.88
N ALA A 75 21.76 -19.65 -14.26
CA ALA A 75 20.97 -18.53 -13.74
C ALA A 75 20.17 -17.86 -14.87
N PRO A 76 18.90 -17.54 -14.64
CA PRO A 76 18.12 -16.76 -15.61
C PRO A 76 18.72 -15.35 -15.75
N VAL A 77 18.84 -14.87 -16.98
CA VAL A 77 19.27 -13.50 -17.27
C VAL A 77 18.03 -12.66 -17.51
N PRO A 78 17.76 -11.65 -16.67
CA PRO A 78 16.60 -10.79 -16.85
C PRO A 78 16.72 -9.95 -18.14
N ASP A 79 15.69 -10.04 -19.01
CA ASP A 79 15.50 -9.13 -20.14
C ASP A 79 14.54 -8.03 -19.69
N LEU A 80 15.07 -6.89 -19.21
CA LEU A 80 14.24 -5.82 -18.65
C LEU A 80 13.20 -5.29 -19.64
N PRO A 81 13.51 -5.03 -20.93
CA PRO A 81 12.50 -4.67 -21.92
C PRO A 81 11.34 -5.67 -22.00
N ALA A 82 11.60 -6.96 -22.00
CA ALA A 82 10.57 -7.99 -22.03
C ALA A 82 9.76 -8.03 -20.72
N VAL A 83 10.40 -7.85 -19.57
CA VAL A 83 9.73 -7.76 -18.26
C VAL A 83 8.80 -6.54 -18.22
N LEU A 84 9.26 -5.37 -18.69
CA LEU A 84 8.45 -4.14 -18.74
C LEU A 84 7.28 -4.30 -19.71
N ALA A 85 7.50 -4.86 -20.90
CA ALA A 85 6.44 -5.16 -21.87
C ALA A 85 5.37 -6.09 -21.28
N ASN A 86 5.76 -7.09 -20.48
CA ASN A 86 4.82 -7.95 -19.77
C ASN A 86 4.03 -7.17 -18.70
N SER A 87 4.68 -6.26 -17.99
CA SER A 87 4.02 -5.40 -16.99
C SER A 87 2.94 -4.51 -17.66
N GLU A 88 3.27 -3.90 -18.78
CA GLU A 88 2.31 -3.12 -19.58
C GLU A 88 1.16 -3.97 -20.13
N ARG A 89 1.46 -5.18 -20.59
CA ARG A 89 0.45 -6.15 -21.06
C ARG A 89 -0.54 -6.49 -19.94
N VAL A 90 -0.05 -6.73 -18.72
CA VAL A 90 -0.90 -7.01 -17.55
C VAL A 90 -1.76 -5.81 -17.18
N ALA A 91 -1.19 -4.60 -17.17
CA ALA A 91 -1.94 -3.37 -16.91
C ALA A 91 -3.05 -3.17 -17.95
N ARG A 92 -2.74 -3.33 -19.24
CA ARG A 92 -3.72 -3.25 -20.34
C ARG A 92 -4.82 -4.29 -20.19
N TYR A 93 -4.46 -5.56 -19.92
CA TYR A 93 -5.44 -6.60 -19.65
C TYR A 93 -6.36 -6.26 -18.48
N ALA A 94 -5.82 -5.69 -17.40
CA ALA A 94 -6.61 -5.25 -16.27
C ALA A 94 -7.60 -4.13 -16.64
N HIS A 95 -7.17 -3.18 -17.48
CA HIS A 95 -8.06 -2.15 -18.03
C HIS A 95 -9.19 -2.73 -18.89
N GLU A 96 -8.85 -3.61 -19.83
CA GLU A 96 -9.82 -4.27 -20.70
C GLU A 96 -10.84 -5.11 -19.90
N LYS A 97 -10.37 -5.90 -18.94
CA LYS A 97 -11.24 -6.74 -18.11
C LYS A 97 -12.12 -5.94 -17.16
N LYS A 98 -11.60 -4.90 -16.54
CA LYS A 98 -12.38 -4.05 -15.64
C LYS A 98 -13.30 -3.12 -16.40
N ASP A 99 -12.89 -2.67 -17.58
CA ASP A 99 -13.65 -1.74 -18.45
C ASP A 99 -14.38 -0.64 -17.64
N LEU A 100 -13.62 0.04 -16.75
CA LEU A 100 -14.19 1.03 -15.84
C LEU A 100 -14.86 2.18 -16.59
N ALA A 101 -14.24 2.67 -17.64
CA ALA A 101 -14.80 3.73 -18.49
C ALA A 101 -16.11 3.28 -19.15
N GLY A 102 -16.14 2.06 -19.70
CA GLY A 102 -17.37 1.48 -20.25
C GLY A 102 -18.45 1.26 -19.20
N GLN A 103 -18.08 0.82 -17.99
CA GLN A 103 -19.03 0.69 -16.88
C GLN A 103 -19.69 2.03 -16.53
N ILE A 104 -18.89 3.11 -16.46
CA ILE A 104 -19.37 4.47 -16.17
C ILE A 104 -20.36 4.89 -17.26
N ARG A 105 -19.96 4.81 -18.54
CA ARG A 105 -20.80 5.23 -19.68
C ARG A 105 -22.10 4.43 -19.81
N ARG A 106 -22.04 3.09 -19.64
CA ARG A 106 -23.23 2.22 -19.70
C ARG A 106 -24.27 2.52 -18.63
N ARG A 107 -23.88 3.16 -17.53
CA ARG A 107 -24.82 3.61 -16.48
C ARG A 107 -25.35 5.02 -16.72
N GLY A 108 -25.06 5.61 -17.88
CA GLY A 108 -25.49 6.97 -18.20
C GLY A 108 -24.82 8.03 -17.31
N ILE A 109 -23.56 7.83 -16.96
CA ILE A 109 -22.71 8.80 -16.29
C ILE A 109 -21.89 9.51 -17.35
N ASP A 110 -21.84 10.82 -17.33
CA ASP A 110 -20.99 11.62 -18.21
C ASP A 110 -19.53 11.48 -17.78
N LEU A 111 -18.70 10.93 -18.67
CA LEU A 111 -17.27 10.75 -18.42
C LEU A 111 -16.45 11.57 -19.41
N ILE A 112 -15.66 12.51 -18.86
CA ILE A 112 -14.72 13.33 -19.60
C ILE A 112 -13.31 12.92 -19.19
N GLU A 113 -12.59 12.26 -20.09
CA GLU A 113 -11.20 11.81 -19.91
C GLU A 113 -10.24 12.72 -20.69
N GLN A 114 -8.94 12.64 -20.35
CA GLN A 114 -7.86 13.40 -20.97
C GLN A 114 -8.08 14.93 -20.93
N LEU A 115 -8.76 15.35 -19.85
CA LEU A 115 -9.16 16.75 -19.68
C LEU A 115 -7.99 17.63 -19.21
N GLY A 116 -6.94 17.02 -18.66
CA GLY A 116 -5.95 17.73 -17.87
C GLY A 116 -6.49 18.12 -16.47
N PRO A 117 -5.72 18.89 -15.72
CA PRO A 117 -6.15 19.33 -14.40
C PRO A 117 -7.31 20.31 -14.48
N VAL A 118 -8.20 20.24 -13.48
CA VAL A 118 -9.31 21.18 -13.26
C VAL A 118 -9.11 21.95 -11.97
N SER A 119 -9.69 23.14 -11.88
CA SER A 119 -9.59 24.01 -10.72
C SER A 119 -10.94 24.60 -10.34
N PHE A 120 -11.12 24.99 -9.09
CA PHE A 120 -12.28 25.77 -8.67
C PHE A 120 -12.25 27.18 -9.22
N ALA A 121 -13.32 27.58 -9.90
CA ALA A 121 -13.63 28.96 -10.28
C ALA A 121 -14.57 29.65 -9.28
N GLY A 122 -15.09 28.89 -8.31
CA GLY A 122 -15.99 29.30 -7.23
C GLY A 122 -16.45 28.06 -6.45
N PRO A 123 -17.22 28.19 -5.38
CA PRO A 123 -17.55 27.10 -4.48
C PRO A 123 -18.24 25.90 -5.13
N GLN A 124 -18.99 26.11 -6.20
CA GLN A 124 -19.76 25.07 -6.90
C GLN A 124 -19.34 24.88 -8.36
N THR A 125 -18.30 25.59 -8.81
CA THR A 125 -17.90 25.62 -10.23
C THR A 125 -16.47 25.15 -10.38
N MET A 126 -16.28 24.13 -11.21
CA MET A 126 -14.96 23.66 -11.67
C MET A 126 -14.72 24.16 -13.11
N THR A 127 -13.48 24.48 -13.43
CA THR A 127 -13.05 24.89 -14.78
C THR A 127 -11.83 24.10 -15.23
N ALA A 128 -11.76 23.79 -16.52
CA ALA A 128 -10.58 23.24 -17.18
C ALA A 128 -9.79 24.35 -17.89
N ALA A 129 -8.55 24.02 -18.27
CA ALA A 129 -7.67 24.96 -18.98
C ALA A 129 -8.22 25.41 -20.34
N ASP A 130 -9.07 24.63 -20.99
CA ASP A 130 -9.74 24.94 -22.24
C ASP A 130 -10.97 25.85 -22.09
N GLY A 131 -11.29 26.29 -20.88
CA GLY A 131 -12.40 27.19 -20.55
C GLY A 131 -13.74 26.50 -20.34
N ARG A 132 -13.86 25.18 -20.49
CA ARG A 132 -15.07 24.44 -20.12
C ARG A 132 -15.31 24.52 -18.62
N THR A 133 -16.56 24.61 -18.23
CA THR A 133 -16.98 24.73 -16.82
C THR A 133 -18.07 23.71 -16.47
N TRP A 134 -18.07 23.28 -15.22
CA TRP A 134 -19.08 22.36 -14.66
C TRP A 134 -19.55 22.88 -13.31
N THR A 135 -20.84 22.81 -13.09
CA THR A 135 -21.46 23.11 -11.79
C THR A 135 -22.26 21.91 -11.32
N ALA A 136 -22.30 21.68 -10.02
CA ALA A 136 -23.08 20.60 -9.42
C ALA A 136 -23.55 20.96 -8.00
N ASP A 137 -24.62 20.30 -7.54
CA ASP A 137 -25.12 20.43 -6.17
C ASP A 137 -24.14 19.83 -5.16
N ARG A 138 -23.38 18.83 -5.57
CA ARG A 138 -22.35 18.15 -4.75
C ARG A 138 -21.10 17.90 -5.58
N ILE A 139 -19.95 18.04 -4.93
CA ILE A 139 -18.64 17.77 -5.54
C ILE A 139 -17.91 16.73 -4.69
N VAL A 140 -17.34 15.71 -5.35
CA VAL A 140 -16.51 14.68 -4.71
C VAL A 140 -15.09 14.80 -5.28
N LEU A 141 -14.15 15.23 -4.46
CA LEU A 141 -12.73 15.33 -4.80
C LEU A 141 -12.06 13.96 -4.57
N ALA A 142 -11.59 13.34 -5.64
CA ALA A 142 -10.98 12.01 -5.67
C ALA A 142 -9.67 12.00 -6.48
N VAL A 143 -8.92 13.11 -6.40
CA VAL A 143 -7.73 13.38 -7.23
C VAL A 143 -6.49 12.58 -6.81
N GLY A 144 -6.54 11.87 -5.68
CA GLY A 144 -5.46 11.00 -5.23
C GLY A 144 -4.21 11.76 -4.77
N GLY A 145 -3.07 11.08 -4.85
CA GLY A 145 -1.74 11.59 -4.50
C GLY A 145 -0.72 11.29 -5.59
N HIS A 146 0.52 11.70 -5.35
CA HIS A 146 1.66 11.49 -6.25
C HIS A 146 2.95 11.23 -5.47
N ALA A 147 3.98 10.70 -6.14
CA ALA A 147 5.27 10.46 -5.50
C ALA A 147 5.97 11.79 -5.16
N ALA A 148 6.40 11.92 -3.90
CA ALA A 148 7.16 13.09 -3.45
C ALA A 148 8.59 13.08 -3.98
N ARG A 149 9.17 14.27 -4.16
CA ARG A 149 10.59 14.50 -4.40
C ARG A 149 11.17 15.37 -3.29
N LEU A 150 12.39 15.07 -2.86
CA LEU A 150 13.06 15.90 -1.86
C LEU A 150 13.48 17.24 -2.47
N PRO A 151 13.36 18.36 -1.71
CA PRO A 151 13.84 19.66 -2.15
C PRO A 151 15.36 19.81 -1.89
N ILE A 152 16.16 18.95 -2.52
CA ILE A 152 17.61 18.92 -2.41
C ILE A 152 18.28 19.23 -3.74
N PRO A 153 19.53 19.72 -3.75
CA PRO A 153 20.31 19.88 -4.99
C PRO A 153 20.36 18.58 -5.80
N GLY A 154 20.13 18.66 -7.11
CA GLY A 154 20.15 17.52 -8.04
C GLY A 154 18.95 16.58 -7.93
N ALA A 155 17.85 16.97 -7.29
CA ALA A 155 16.65 16.14 -7.15
C ALA A 155 16.03 15.68 -8.47
N ASP A 156 16.29 16.38 -9.57
CA ASP A 156 15.89 16.02 -10.94
C ASP A 156 16.62 14.79 -11.49
N LEU A 157 17.75 14.41 -10.90
CA LEU A 157 18.48 13.18 -11.25
C LEU A 157 17.81 11.92 -10.72
N ALA A 158 16.93 12.04 -9.72
CA ALA A 158 16.25 10.90 -9.13
C ALA A 158 14.95 10.56 -9.89
N LEU A 159 14.67 9.29 -9.96
CA LEU A 159 13.46 8.69 -10.48
C LEU A 159 12.42 8.49 -9.35
N THR A 160 11.19 8.16 -9.71
CA THR A 160 10.17 7.62 -8.83
C THR A 160 9.77 6.21 -9.29
N TYR A 161 8.91 5.52 -8.56
CA TYR A 161 8.45 4.20 -8.97
C TYR A 161 7.73 4.22 -10.34
N GLU A 162 7.13 5.35 -10.74
CA GLU A 162 6.49 5.51 -12.04
C GLU A 162 7.49 5.50 -13.19
N ASP A 163 8.71 5.95 -12.92
CA ASP A 163 9.78 6.06 -13.90
C ASP A 163 10.51 4.72 -14.14
N ILE A 164 10.25 3.66 -13.36
CA ILE A 164 10.88 2.33 -13.56
C ILE A 164 10.69 1.84 -15.01
N ARG A 165 9.54 2.10 -15.60
CA ARG A 165 9.25 1.72 -16.99
C ARG A 165 10.03 2.51 -18.05
N SER A 166 10.73 3.56 -17.68
CA SER A 166 11.62 4.32 -18.57
C SER A 166 13.03 3.73 -18.65
N LEU A 167 13.34 2.76 -17.79
CA LEU A 167 14.64 2.09 -17.81
C LEU A 167 14.75 1.20 -19.06
N THR A 168 15.88 1.27 -19.74
CA THR A 168 16.19 0.47 -20.94
C THR A 168 17.00 -0.78 -20.62
N GLN A 169 17.66 -0.79 -19.46
CA GLN A 169 18.47 -1.91 -18.96
C GLN A 169 18.49 -1.89 -17.43
N LEU A 170 18.78 -3.01 -16.80
CA LEU A 170 19.00 -3.06 -15.37
C LEU A 170 20.29 -2.28 -15.03
N PRO A 171 20.22 -1.34 -14.08
CA PRO A 171 21.42 -0.68 -13.55
C PRO A 171 22.26 -1.69 -12.74
N GLU A 172 23.55 -1.49 -12.63
CA GLU A 172 24.41 -2.32 -11.77
C GLU A 172 24.20 -1.97 -10.29
N ARG A 173 23.96 -0.66 -10.00
CA ARG A 173 23.82 -0.13 -8.65
C ARG A 173 22.59 0.78 -8.58
N VAL A 174 21.74 0.53 -7.60
CA VAL A 174 20.55 1.35 -7.33
C VAL A 174 20.63 1.92 -5.92
N ALA A 175 20.35 3.21 -5.79
CA ALA A 175 20.07 3.83 -4.51
C ALA A 175 18.58 4.12 -4.38
N VAL A 176 17.97 3.73 -3.28
CA VAL A 176 16.58 4.04 -2.93
C VAL A 176 16.58 4.95 -1.71
N ILE A 177 15.89 6.07 -1.79
CA ILE A 177 15.80 7.07 -0.73
C ILE A 177 14.38 7.04 -0.16
N GLY A 178 14.27 6.61 1.11
CA GLY A 178 13.03 6.34 1.84
C GLY A 178 12.79 4.85 2.04
N GLY A 179 12.75 4.43 3.30
CA GLY A 179 12.63 3.03 3.75
C GLY A 179 11.22 2.62 4.19
N ALA A 180 10.17 3.33 3.74
CA ALA A 180 8.79 2.91 3.94
C ALA A 180 8.35 1.88 2.87
N ASP A 181 7.05 1.54 2.81
CA ASP A 181 6.49 0.48 1.94
C ASP A 181 7.00 0.54 0.50
N THR A 182 6.90 1.69 -0.15
CA THR A 182 7.29 1.86 -1.57
C THR A 182 8.78 1.67 -1.76
N GLY A 183 9.61 2.26 -0.87
CA GLY A 183 11.06 2.15 -0.98
C GLY A 183 11.56 0.73 -0.75
N CYS A 184 11.04 0.06 0.26
CA CYS A 184 11.35 -1.35 0.51
C CYS A 184 10.93 -2.25 -0.66
N GLN A 185 9.79 -1.98 -1.32
CA GLN A 185 9.38 -2.74 -2.51
C GLN A 185 10.31 -2.51 -3.70
N ILE A 186 10.69 -1.25 -3.98
CA ILE A 186 11.64 -0.92 -5.05
C ILE A 186 12.99 -1.60 -4.78
N ALA A 187 13.50 -1.47 -3.55
CA ALA A 187 14.76 -2.09 -3.13
C ALA A 187 14.73 -3.60 -3.33
N SER A 188 13.65 -4.26 -2.88
CA SER A 188 13.46 -5.70 -3.02
C SER A 188 13.41 -6.15 -4.49
N ILE A 189 12.71 -5.42 -5.36
CA ILE A 189 12.60 -5.75 -6.80
C ILE A 189 13.98 -5.71 -7.46
N PHE A 190 14.78 -4.68 -7.22
CA PHE A 190 16.11 -4.57 -7.83
C PHE A 190 17.08 -5.60 -7.27
N ASP A 191 17.06 -5.84 -5.96
CA ASP A 191 17.87 -6.89 -5.34
C ASP A 191 17.52 -8.29 -5.86
N ASP A 192 16.23 -8.59 -6.03
CA ASP A 192 15.77 -9.86 -6.61
C ASP A 192 16.23 -10.04 -8.08
N PHE A 193 16.46 -8.97 -8.82
CA PHE A 193 17.11 -9.00 -10.14
C PHE A 193 18.63 -9.09 -10.08
N GLY A 194 19.25 -9.12 -8.90
CA GLY A 194 20.69 -9.20 -8.71
C GLY A 194 21.41 -7.85 -8.78
N VAL A 195 20.71 -6.75 -8.68
CA VAL A 195 21.27 -5.40 -8.66
C VAL A 195 21.80 -5.06 -7.26
N ALA A 196 22.95 -4.42 -7.16
CA ALA A 196 23.46 -3.93 -5.87
C ALA A 196 22.62 -2.75 -5.38
N VAL A 197 21.98 -2.92 -4.22
CA VAL A 197 21.03 -1.94 -3.66
C VAL A 197 21.56 -1.28 -2.40
N THR A 198 21.47 0.06 -2.36
CA THR A 198 21.63 0.86 -1.14
C THR A 198 20.28 1.52 -0.81
N LEU A 199 19.73 1.22 0.36
CA LEU A 199 18.48 1.80 0.86
C LEU A 199 18.79 2.78 1.98
N PHE A 200 18.48 4.07 1.76
CA PHE A 200 18.62 5.15 2.74
C PHE A 200 17.28 5.41 3.43
N GLU A 201 17.32 5.46 4.76
CA GLU A 201 16.17 5.83 5.58
C GLU A 201 16.60 6.86 6.63
N ALA A 202 15.87 7.96 6.70
CA ALA A 202 16.13 9.03 7.64
C ALA A 202 15.81 8.66 9.10
N GLY A 203 14.82 7.78 9.28
CA GLY A 203 14.44 7.24 10.58
C GLY A 203 15.31 6.06 11.02
N PRO A 204 15.09 5.59 12.27
CA PRO A 204 15.90 4.52 12.87
C PRO A 204 15.56 3.12 12.32
N SER A 205 14.45 2.95 11.62
CA SER A 205 13.98 1.64 11.16
C SER A 205 13.27 1.71 9.81
N LEU A 206 13.29 0.61 9.07
CA LEU A 206 12.47 0.44 7.88
C LEU A 206 10.99 0.32 8.27
N VAL A 207 10.11 0.62 7.31
CA VAL A 207 8.64 0.49 7.43
C VAL A 207 8.10 0.97 8.80
N PRO A 208 8.31 2.24 9.17
CA PRO A 208 8.07 2.75 10.53
C PRO A 208 6.59 2.66 10.98
N ALA A 209 5.68 2.44 10.04
CA ALA A 209 4.26 2.22 10.35
C ALA A 209 3.90 0.75 10.65
N ALA A 210 4.85 -0.19 10.47
CA ALA A 210 4.69 -1.59 10.82
C ALA A 210 4.97 -1.83 12.31
N ASP A 211 4.67 -3.04 12.78
CA ASP A 211 5.09 -3.47 14.11
C ASP A 211 6.62 -3.57 14.19
N ALA A 212 7.18 -3.31 15.38
CA ALA A 212 8.62 -3.28 15.57
C ALA A 212 9.34 -4.57 15.17
N ASP A 213 8.71 -5.73 15.41
CA ASP A 213 9.27 -7.04 15.04
C ASP A 213 9.35 -7.19 13.52
N VAL A 214 8.33 -6.69 12.77
CA VAL A 214 8.35 -6.67 11.30
C VAL A 214 9.49 -5.78 10.80
N SER A 215 9.63 -4.57 11.35
CA SER A 215 10.69 -3.64 10.95
C SER A 215 12.08 -4.21 11.17
N ALA A 216 12.30 -4.81 12.34
CA ALA A 216 13.59 -5.41 12.71
C ALA A 216 13.94 -6.58 11.79
N GLU A 217 13.00 -7.49 11.59
CA GLU A 217 13.22 -8.72 10.82
C GLU A 217 13.35 -8.43 9.32
N LEU A 218 12.56 -7.50 8.77
CA LEU A 218 12.71 -7.06 7.37
C LEU A 218 14.09 -6.44 7.14
N GLY A 219 14.55 -5.58 8.05
CA GLY A 219 15.88 -4.98 7.97
C GLY A 219 17.00 -6.04 8.06
N ARG A 220 16.84 -7.06 8.93
CA ARG A 220 17.75 -8.20 9.02
C ARG A 220 17.77 -8.99 7.72
N ALA A 221 16.61 -9.31 7.17
CA ALA A 221 16.49 -10.07 5.92
C ALA A 221 17.16 -9.33 4.75
N PHE A 222 16.96 -8.03 4.60
CA PHE A 222 17.58 -7.23 3.55
C PHE A 222 19.10 -7.22 3.66
N ARG A 223 19.65 -7.02 4.87
CA ARG A 223 21.10 -7.07 5.09
C ARG A 223 21.68 -8.45 4.84
N ALA A 224 21.00 -9.52 5.25
CA ALA A 224 21.43 -10.90 5.01
C ALA A 224 21.51 -11.25 3.52
N ARG A 225 20.73 -10.56 2.68
CA ARG A 225 20.74 -10.69 1.22
C ARG A 225 21.84 -9.86 0.54
N GLY A 226 22.55 -9.03 1.29
CA GLY A 226 23.65 -8.20 0.77
C GLY A 226 23.25 -6.75 0.46
N MET A 227 22.01 -6.34 0.72
CA MET A 227 21.64 -4.93 0.59
C MET A 227 22.33 -4.07 1.64
N THR A 228 22.78 -2.89 1.26
CA THR A 228 23.19 -1.85 2.21
C THR A 228 21.96 -1.12 2.72
N VAL A 229 21.62 -1.29 4.00
CA VAL A 229 20.51 -0.60 4.66
C VAL A 229 21.06 0.44 5.62
N ALA A 230 20.98 1.72 5.22
CA ALA A 230 21.48 2.87 5.92
C ALA A 230 20.33 3.64 6.61
N THR A 231 19.99 3.23 7.83
CA THR A 231 19.04 3.94 8.71
C THR A 231 19.72 5.11 9.39
N ASP A 232 18.96 6.04 10.01
CA ASP A 232 19.45 7.28 10.60
C ASP A 232 20.33 8.09 9.63
N THR A 233 20.03 8.03 8.33
CA THR A 233 20.84 8.58 7.27
C THR A 233 20.03 9.50 6.36
N PHE A 234 20.38 10.79 6.37
CA PHE A 234 19.73 11.83 5.59
C PHE A 234 20.48 12.08 4.29
N VAL A 235 19.84 11.94 3.16
CA VAL A 235 20.38 12.35 1.86
C VAL A 235 20.24 13.87 1.73
N THR A 236 21.33 14.53 1.34
CA THR A 236 21.45 15.99 1.32
C THR A 236 21.64 16.57 -0.07
N GLY A 237 22.02 15.77 -1.05
CA GLY A 237 22.21 16.20 -2.42
C GLY A 237 22.49 15.05 -3.36
N LEU A 238 22.27 15.30 -4.65
CA LEU A 238 22.62 14.40 -5.76
C LEU A 238 23.46 15.18 -6.76
N ASN A 239 24.49 14.54 -7.30
CA ASN A 239 25.25 15.12 -8.39
C ASN A 239 25.64 14.02 -9.39
N ARG A 240 25.81 14.39 -10.66
CA ARG A 240 26.22 13.46 -11.73
C ARG A 240 27.65 13.74 -12.14
N GLU A 241 28.50 12.74 -12.02
CA GLU A 241 29.90 12.83 -12.42
C GLU A 241 30.34 11.51 -13.07
N ALA A 242 31.09 11.58 -14.15
CA ALA A 242 31.64 10.43 -14.88
C ALA A 242 30.60 9.32 -15.21
N GLY A 243 29.34 9.70 -15.43
CA GLY A 243 28.26 8.78 -15.78
C GLY A 243 27.51 8.19 -14.57
N ALA A 244 28.04 8.27 -13.37
CA ALA A 244 27.39 7.85 -12.14
C ALA A 244 26.65 9.01 -11.45
N ILE A 245 25.68 8.67 -10.61
CA ILE A 245 25.02 9.62 -9.69
C ILE A 245 25.64 9.42 -8.31
N TYR A 246 26.20 10.48 -7.75
CA TYR A 246 26.73 10.49 -6.40
C TYR A 246 25.67 11.06 -5.45
N ILE A 247 25.43 10.32 -4.36
CA ILE A 247 24.45 10.62 -3.32
C ILE A 247 25.22 11.13 -2.10
N ASP A 248 25.13 12.42 -1.83
CA ASP A 248 25.68 13.00 -0.61
C ASP A 248 24.72 12.73 0.55
N HIS A 249 25.23 12.21 1.65
CA HIS A 249 24.41 11.85 2.81
C HIS A 249 25.11 12.13 4.15
N ARG A 250 24.31 12.17 5.21
CA ARG A 250 24.75 12.44 6.57
C ARG A 250 24.10 11.47 7.56
N SER A 251 24.92 10.85 8.40
CA SER A 251 24.47 10.06 9.55
C SER A 251 25.09 10.66 10.82
N GLY A 252 24.27 11.26 11.68
CA GLY A 252 24.75 12.10 12.78
C GLY A 252 25.62 13.25 12.26
N GLN A 253 26.90 13.29 12.65
CA GLN A 253 27.89 14.26 12.18
C GLN A 253 28.76 13.72 11.02
N ALA A 254 28.68 12.45 10.72
CA ALA A 254 29.45 11.84 9.65
C ALA A 254 28.85 12.16 8.27
N LEU A 255 29.67 12.71 7.39
CA LEU A 255 29.33 12.92 5.99
C LEU A 255 29.84 11.74 5.16
N GLY A 256 29.07 11.34 4.19
CA GLY A 256 29.40 10.27 3.28
C GLY A 256 28.90 10.54 1.87
N GLN A 257 29.43 9.78 0.93
CA GLN A 257 29.02 9.81 -0.46
C GLN A 257 28.92 8.38 -0.98
N THR A 258 27.84 8.07 -1.70
CA THR A 258 27.61 6.76 -2.32
C THR A 258 27.35 6.94 -3.81
N ALA A 259 27.91 6.09 -4.65
CA ALA A 259 27.68 6.13 -6.09
C ALA A 259 26.62 5.11 -6.52
N ALA A 260 25.73 5.50 -7.42
CA ALA A 260 24.72 4.65 -8.04
C ALA A 260 24.54 4.99 -9.52
N ASP A 261 23.96 4.06 -10.28
CA ASP A 261 23.66 4.25 -11.70
C ASP A 261 22.21 4.73 -11.89
N ALA A 262 21.35 4.43 -10.92
CA ALA A 262 20.00 5.00 -10.80
C ALA A 262 19.64 5.30 -9.34
N VAL A 263 18.88 6.35 -9.11
CA VAL A 263 18.42 6.78 -7.79
C VAL A 263 16.90 6.90 -7.82
N PHE A 264 16.23 6.38 -6.79
CA PHE A 264 14.77 6.44 -6.65
C PHE A 264 14.37 7.18 -5.38
N PHE A 265 13.45 8.13 -5.50
CA PHE A 265 12.76 8.71 -4.36
C PHE A 265 11.51 7.89 -4.00
N ALA A 266 11.39 7.54 -2.73
CA ALA A 266 10.24 6.91 -2.10
C ALA A 266 9.92 7.61 -0.75
N VAL A 267 9.93 8.94 -0.75
CA VAL A 267 9.97 9.81 0.43
C VAL A 267 8.61 10.39 0.83
N GLY A 268 7.54 9.83 0.32
CA GLY A 268 6.19 10.22 0.70
C GLY A 268 5.21 10.27 -0.46
N TRP A 269 3.95 10.54 -0.12
CA TRP A 269 2.80 10.51 -1.01
C TRP A 269 1.87 11.71 -0.75
N PRO A 270 2.23 12.94 -1.14
CA PRO A 270 1.39 14.11 -0.97
C PRO A 270 0.15 14.06 -1.85
N ALA A 271 -0.93 14.70 -1.40
CA ALA A 271 -2.16 14.85 -2.17
C ALA A 271 -1.97 15.69 -3.43
N SER A 272 -2.63 15.31 -4.51
CA SER A 272 -2.56 16.00 -5.82
C SER A 272 -3.47 17.24 -5.86
N ILE A 273 -3.39 18.10 -4.84
CA ILE A 273 -4.28 19.27 -4.66
C ILE A 273 -3.78 20.55 -5.32
N GLY A 274 -2.51 20.60 -5.73
CA GLY A 274 -1.91 21.82 -6.27
C GLY A 274 -2.73 22.52 -7.37
N PRO A 275 -3.21 21.80 -8.40
CA PRO A 275 -4.00 22.40 -9.47
C PRO A 275 -5.43 22.83 -9.08
N LEU A 276 -5.99 22.35 -7.96
CA LEU A 276 -7.42 22.48 -7.65
C LEU A 276 -7.88 23.90 -7.29
N ASN A 277 -6.97 24.83 -6.92
CA ASN A 277 -7.35 26.16 -6.42
C ASN A 277 -8.39 26.11 -5.31
N LEU A 278 -8.13 25.28 -4.28
CA LEU A 278 -9.05 25.02 -3.16
C LEU A 278 -9.51 26.28 -2.44
N GLN A 279 -8.68 27.33 -2.45
CA GLN A 279 -8.98 28.63 -1.84
C GLN A 279 -10.20 29.28 -2.48
N ALA A 280 -10.43 29.16 -3.79
CA ALA A 280 -11.59 29.70 -4.48
C ALA A 280 -12.91 29.06 -4.02
N ALA A 281 -12.84 27.84 -3.48
CA ALA A 281 -13.98 27.14 -2.91
C ALA A 281 -14.03 27.25 -1.37
N GLY A 282 -13.01 27.83 -0.72
CA GLY A 282 -12.91 27.90 0.73
C GLY A 282 -12.63 26.58 1.42
N VAL A 283 -12.10 25.58 0.70
CA VAL A 283 -11.77 24.25 1.25
C VAL A 283 -10.47 24.32 2.05
N LEU A 284 -10.49 23.82 3.28
CA LEU A 284 -9.35 23.80 4.19
C LEU A 284 -8.47 22.55 3.97
N THR A 285 -7.18 22.72 4.21
CA THR A 285 -6.19 21.65 4.19
C THR A 285 -5.37 21.67 5.47
N GLU A 286 -4.92 20.51 5.90
CA GLU A 286 -3.99 20.32 7.01
C GLU A 286 -2.88 19.37 6.58
N SER A 287 -1.62 19.71 6.86
CA SER A 287 -0.45 18.90 6.47
C SER A 287 -0.42 18.50 4.97
N GLY A 288 -0.99 19.36 4.10
CA GLY A 288 -1.03 19.11 2.64
C GLY A 288 -2.16 18.19 2.19
N MET A 289 -3.08 17.77 3.07
CA MET A 289 -4.24 16.93 2.78
C MET A 289 -5.53 17.73 2.95
N ILE A 290 -6.61 17.33 2.27
CA ILE A 290 -7.94 17.94 2.46
C ILE A 290 -8.55 17.44 3.76
N THR A 291 -8.88 18.36 4.67
CA THR A 291 -9.53 18.01 5.94
C THR A 291 -10.99 17.59 5.71
N VAL A 292 -11.39 16.48 6.32
CA VAL A 292 -12.76 15.96 6.26
C VAL A 292 -13.28 15.57 7.63
N ASP A 293 -14.61 15.62 7.79
CA ASP A 293 -15.30 15.07 8.95
C ASP A 293 -15.51 13.55 8.81
N GLU A 294 -16.15 12.93 9.82
CA GLU A 294 -16.45 11.49 9.85
C GLU A 294 -17.40 11.03 8.72
N PHE A 295 -18.06 11.97 8.04
CA PHE A 295 -18.90 11.73 6.87
C PHE A 295 -18.20 11.97 5.54
N LEU A 296 -16.89 12.24 5.57
CA LEU A 296 -16.03 12.60 4.43
C LEU A 296 -16.38 13.96 3.80
N ARG A 297 -17.08 14.85 4.51
CA ARG A 297 -17.32 16.22 4.07
C ARG A 297 -16.15 17.09 4.45
N THR A 298 -15.83 18.03 3.59
CA THR A 298 -14.93 19.14 3.93
C THR A 298 -15.67 20.16 4.82
N ASN A 299 -14.96 21.20 5.24
CA ASN A 299 -15.60 22.36 5.89
C ASN A 299 -16.66 23.05 5.02
N VAL A 300 -16.68 22.77 3.70
CA VAL A 300 -17.68 23.24 2.75
C VAL A 300 -18.70 22.14 2.52
N SER A 301 -19.89 22.27 3.05
CA SER A 301 -20.88 21.21 3.28
C SER A 301 -21.33 20.40 2.05
N HIS A 302 -21.13 20.92 0.83
CA HIS A 302 -21.45 20.24 -0.42
C HIS A 302 -20.24 19.66 -1.12
N ILE A 303 -19.03 19.78 -0.54
CA ILE A 303 -17.79 19.24 -1.07
C ILE A 303 -17.30 18.10 -0.16
N TYR A 304 -17.02 16.96 -0.76
CA TYR A 304 -16.50 15.76 -0.13
C TYR A 304 -15.09 15.48 -0.68
N ALA A 305 -14.23 14.80 0.13
CA ALA A 305 -12.91 14.37 -0.33
C ALA A 305 -12.67 12.92 0.07
N VAL A 306 -12.19 12.09 -0.89
CA VAL A 306 -12.09 10.64 -0.74
C VAL A 306 -10.80 10.07 -1.35
N GLY A 307 -10.29 9.02 -0.75
CA GLY A 307 -9.02 8.39 -1.12
C GLY A 307 -7.83 9.20 -0.65
N ASP A 308 -6.68 9.01 -1.28
CA ASP A 308 -5.40 9.54 -0.82
C ASP A 308 -5.39 11.05 -0.57
N VAL A 309 -6.30 11.79 -1.20
CA VAL A 309 -6.39 13.25 -1.07
C VAL A 309 -6.76 13.73 0.33
N ASN A 310 -7.42 12.89 1.14
CA ASN A 310 -7.79 13.22 2.53
C ASN A 310 -6.79 12.70 3.58
N GLY A 311 -5.80 11.88 3.17
CA GLY A 311 -4.75 11.38 4.05
C GLY A 311 -5.15 10.36 5.11
N GLN A 312 -6.43 9.91 5.16
CA GLN A 312 -6.90 8.97 6.18
C GLN A 312 -6.34 7.57 5.98
N SER A 313 -6.33 7.08 4.73
CA SER A 313 -5.78 5.77 4.40
C SER A 313 -5.49 5.70 2.90
N MET A 314 -4.23 5.53 2.53
CA MET A 314 -3.76 5.54 1.14
C MET A 314 -3.80 4.12 0.53
N LEU A 315 -4.96 3.46 0.63
CA LEU A 315 -5.17 2.08 0.18
C LEU A 315 -6.38 2.00 -0.76
N VAL A 316 -6.26 1.19 -1.81
CA VAL A 316 -7.30 1.04 -2.84
C VAL A 316 -8.64 0.60 -2.26
N GLN A 317 -8.65 -0.36 -1.33
CA GLN A 317 -9.87 -0.86 -0.70
C GLN A 317 -10.55 0.22 0.15
N THR A 318 -9.78 1.02 0.88
CA THR A 318 -10.31 2.15 1.68
C THR A 318 -10.82 3.26 0.78
N ALA A 319 -10.06 3.64 -0.24
CA ALA A 319 -10.48 4.62 -1.23
C ALA A 319 -11.85 4.26 -1.87
N ARG A 320 -12.07 2.97 -2.19
CA ARG A 320 -13.36 2.47 -2.69
C ARG A 320 -14.46 2.55 -1.64
N GLN A 321 -14.16 2.22 -0.39
CA GLN A 321 -15.12 2.32 0.71
C GLN A 321 -15.51 3.78 0.97
N GLU A 322 -14.54 4.68 1.02
CA GLU A 322 -14.76 6.11 1.16
C GLU A 322 -15.60 6.67 0.00
N GLY A 323 -15.28 6.32 -1.24
CA GLY A 323 -16.07 6.72 -2.40
C GLY A 323 -17.53 6.30 -2.30
N ARG A 324 -17.81 5.09 -1.80
CA ARG A 324 -19.17 4.58 -1.57
C ARG A 324 -19.90 5.37 -0.48
N VAL A 325 -19.20 5.63 0.64
CA VAL A 325 -19.78 6.37 1.77
C VAL A 325 -20.04 7.82 1.41
N ALA A 326 -19.08 8.51 0.80
CA ALA A 326 -19.21 9.90 0.39
C ALA A 326 -20.34 10.10 -0.63
N ALA A 327 -20.44 9.21 -1.63
CA ALA A 327 -21.53 9.27 -2.61
C ALA A 327 -22.90 9.12 -1.95
N ARG A 328 -23.04 8.18 -1.00
CA ARG A 328 -24.27 8.02 -0.23
C ARG A 328 -24.59 9.28 0.59
N ASN A 329 -23.62 9.83 1.28
CA ASN A 329 -23.78 11.03 2.10
C ASN A 329 -24.07 12.27 1.24
N ALA A 330 -23.48 12.37 0.06
CA ALA A 330 -23.72 13.45 -0.89
C ALA A 330 -25.16 13.45 -1.43
N VAL A 331 -25.73 12.27 -1.71
CA VAL A 331 -27.04 12.13 -2.32
C VAL A 331 -28.16 12.10 -1.28
N LEU A 332 -27.97 11.38 -0.17
CA LEU A 332 -29.03 11.12 0.83
C LEU A 332 -28.88 11.97 2.10
N GLY A 333 -27.82 12.74 2.22
CA GLY A 333 -27.46 13.47 3.43
C GLY A 333 -26.48 12.69 4.32
N PRO A 334 -25.69 13.41 5.15
CA PRO A 334 -24.64 12.85 5.98
C PRO A 334 -25.22 11.99 7.10
N ALA A 335 -25.02 10.67 7.01
CA ALA A 335 -25.54 9.71 7.98
C ALA A 335 -24.62 8.50 8.16
N ARG A 336 -23.70 8.23 7.22
CA ARG A 336 -22.84 7.05 7.27
C ARG A 336 -21.38 7.47 7.45
N GLN A 337 -20.73 6.85 8.43
CA GLN A 337 -19.31 7.01 8.70
C GLN A 337 -18.49 5.91 8.03
N VAL A 338 -17.21 6.17 7.78
CA VAL A 338 -16.22 5.15 7.40
C VAL A 338 -15.61 4.58 8.67
N VAL A 339 -15.44 3.27 8.70
CA VAL A 339 -14.76 2.55 9.78
C VAL A 339 -13.39 2.14 9.28
N TYR A 340 -12.34 2.54 9.99
CA TYR A 340 -10.93 2.28 9.63
C TYR A 340 -10.26 1.23 10.53
N ASP A 341 -10.97 0.67 11.52
CA ASP A 341 -10.40 -0.20 12.56
C ASP A 341 -9.84 -1.51 12.01
N VAL A 342 -10.47 -2.04 10.94
CA VAL A 342 -10.08 -3.31 10.33
C VAL A 342 -9.78 -3.10 8.85
N VAL A 343 -8.60 -2.55 8.57
CA VAL A 343 -8.11 -2.34 7.19
C VAL A 343 -6.85 -3.15 6.99
N PRO A 344 -6.92 -4.33 6.35
CA PRO A 344 -5.73 -5.11 6.05
C PRO A 344 -4.88 -4.42 4.99
N SER A 345 -3.57 -4.47 5.16
CA SER A 345 -2.60 -4.00 4.18
C SER A 345 -1.45 -5.00 4.03
N GLY A 346 -0.81 -4.99 2.87
CA GLY A 346 0.35 -5.83 2.58
C GLY A 346 1.36 -5.10 1.72
N SER A 347 2.62 -5.33 1.97
CA SER A 347 3.74 -4.91 1.15
C SER A 347 4.35 -6.13 0.46
N PHE A 348 4.77 -5.93 -0.77
CA PHE A 348 5.21 -7.01 -1.66
C PHE A 348 6.71 -7.05 -1.84
N THR A 349 7.39 -6.81 -0.72
CA THR A 349 8.82 -7.04 -0.54
C THR A 349 9.14 -8.55 -0.57
N ASP A 350 10.38 -8.91 -0.50
CA ASP A 350 10.82 -10.26 -0.18
C ASP A 350 11.79 -10.21 1.01
N PRO A 351 11.39 -10.71 2.20
CA PRO A 351 10.09 -11.32 2.53
C PRO A 351 8.92 -10.33 2.45
N GLU A 352 7.72 -10.80 2.10
CA GLU A 352 6.49 -10.01 2.17
C GLU A 352 6.15 -9.67 3.62
N TYR A 353 5.38 -8.60 3.85
CA TYR A 353 4.71 -8.40 5.13
C TYR A 353 3.28 -7.92 4.96
N GLY A 354 2.44 -8.27 5.94
CA GLY A 354 1.06 -7.88 6.01
C GLY A 354 0.68 -7.46 7.42
N ARG A 355 -0.31 -6.58 7.53
CA ARG A 355 -0.83 -6.11 8.83
C ARG A 355 -2.31 -5.82 8.78
N VAL A 356 -2.96 -5.93 9.94
CA VAL A 356 -4.32 -5.45 10.21
C VAL A 356 -4.43 -5.04 11.68
N GLY A 357 -5.18 -3.99 11.97
CA GLY A 357 -5.38 -3.49 13.33
C GLY A 357 -4.16 -2.77 13.91
N LEU A 358 -4.03 -2.82 15.23
CA LEU A 358 -3.03 -2.09 16.02
C LEU A 358 -1.68 -2.80 16.03
N THR A 359 -0.59 -2.03 16.08
CA THR A 359 0.72 -2.56 16.48
C THR A 359 0.72 -2.86 17.98
N GLU A 360 1.68 -3.66 18.44
CA GLU A 360 1.83 -3.96 19.88
C GLU A 360 1.95 -2.68 20.71
N ALA A 361 2.78 -1.73 20.26
CA ALA A 361 2.98 -0.47 20.97
C ALA A 361 1.72 0.42 20.96
N GLN A 362 0.87 0.34 19.95
CA GLN A 362 -0.41 1.06 19.92
C GLN A 362 -1.42 0.39 20.86
N ALA A 363 -1.54 -0.93 20.79
CA ALA A 363 -2.47 -1.71 21.62
C ALA A 363 -2.16 -1.56 23.12
N ALA A 364 -0.88 -1.58 23.50
CA ALA A 364 -0.44 -1.47 24.88
C ALA A 364 -0.74 -0.11 25.56
N ARG A 365 -1.21 0.89 24.82
CA ARG A 365 -1.61 2.19 25.41
C ARG A 365 -2.92 2.08 26.17
N ASP A 366 -3.86 1.30 25.66
CA ASP A 366 -5.24 1.27 26.14
C ASP A 366 -5.72 -0.13 26.54
N HIS A 367 -4.89 -1.18 26.33
CA HIS A 367 -5.24 -2.58 26.57
C HIS A 367 -4.17 -3.33 27.36
N ASP A 368 -4.58 -4.35 28.12
CA ASP A 368 -3.68 -5.35 28.67
C ASP A 368 -3.41 -6.41 27.60
N VAL A 369 -2.33 -6.19 26.84
CA VAL A 369 -2.03 -7.00 25.66
C VAL A 369 -1.42 -8.35 26.00
N VAL A 370 -1.81 -9.35 25.23
CA VAL A 370 -1.16 -10.66 25.17
C VAL A 370 -0.84 -10.99 23.71
N ILE A 371 0.33 -11.58 23.49
CA ILE A 371 0.89 -11.80 22.18
C ILE A 371 1.11 -13.27 21.92
N GLY A 372 0.74 -13.73 20.73
CA GLY A 372 1.09 -15.05 20.23
C GLY A 372 1.87 -14.93 18.92
N VAL A 373 2.97 -15.66 18.81
CA VAL A 373 3.81 -15.69 17.62
C VAL A 373 3.95 -17.13 17.13
N ALA A 374 3.52 -17.39 15.91
CA ALA A 374 3.81 -18.63 15.20
C ALA A 374 4.91 -18.35 14.18
N ARG A 375 6.04 -19.02 14.30
CA ARG A 375 7.14 -18.88 13.34
C ARG A 375 6.86 -19.73 12.10
N TYR A 376 7.36 -19.31 10.97
CA TYR A 376 7.17 -20.04 9.71
C TYR A 376 7.99 -21.34 9.66
N ASP A 377 9.11 -21.41 10.36
CA ASP A 377 9.89 -22.66 10.54
C ASP A 377 9.17 -23.71 11.41
N ASP A 378 8.12 -23.32 12.15
CA ASP A 378 7.22 -24.26 12.86
C ASP A 378 6.12 -24.82 11.94
N LEU A 379 5.95 -24.32 10.71
CA LEU A 379 4.88 -24.68 9.79
C LEU A 379 5.39 -25.58 8.66
N LEU A 380 4.65 -26.65 8.34
CA LEU A 380 5.08 -27.59 7.30
C LEU A 380 5.16 -26.96 5.91
N ARG A 381 4.18 -26.14 5.53
CA ARG A 381 4.13 -25.55 4.18
C ARG A 381 5.29 -24.58 3.91
N PRO A 382 5.61 -23.63 4.78
CA PRO A 382 6.78 -22.76 4.61
C PRO A 382 8.09 -23.56 4.47
N VAL A 383 8.28 -24.59 5.30
CA VAL A 383 9.47 -25.45 5.23
C VAL A 383 9.53 -26.22 3.92
N ALA A 384 8.42 -26.81 3.47
CA ALA A 384 8.33 -27.55 2.21
C ALA A 384 8.59 -26.67 0.99
N ASP A 385 8.16 -25.41 1.05
CA ASP A 385 8.35 -24.43 -0.05
C ASP A 385 9.73 -23.73 0.01
N GLY A 386 10.56 -24.01 1.03
CA GLY A 386 11.86 -23.34 1.25
C GLY A 386 11.68 -21.86 1.59
N ARG A 387 10.59 -21.50 2.27
CA ARG A 387 10.18 -20.14 2.65
C ARG A 387 9.88 -20.04 4.15
N SER A 388 10.75 -20.62 4.95
CA SER A 388 10.58 -20.71 6.42
C SER A 388 10.96 -19.43 7.18
N ASP A 389 11.52 -18.43 6.51
CA ASP A 389 11.80 -17.14 7.11
C ASP A 389 10.50 -16.34 7.30
N GLY A 390 10.16 -16.03 8.56
CA GLY A 390 8.99 -15.23 8.87
C GLY A 390 8.21 -15.68 10.08
N PHE A 391 7.09 -15.02 10.31
CA PHE A 391 6.20 -15.28 11.44
C PHE A 391 4.79 -14.72 11.21
N CYS A 392 3.83 -15.26 11.97
CA CYS A 392 2.51 -14.68 12.19
C CYS A 392 2.39 -14.26 13.65
N LYS A 393 2.24 -12.96 13.92
CA LYS A 393 2.04 -12.37 15.25
C LYS A 393 0.60 -11.92 15.39
N LEU A 394 -0.09 -12.38 16.42
CA LEU A 394 -1.39 -11.88 16.87
C LEU A 394 -1.24 -11.09 18.16
N ILE A 395 -2.03 -10.04 18.28
CA ILE A 395 -2.14 -9.18 19.46
C ILE A 395 -3.58 -9.23 19.92
N ALA A 396 -3.82 -9.61 21.16
CA ALA A 396 -5.16 -9.68 21.75
C ALA A 396 -5.21 -8.97 23.10
N ASP A 397 -6.41 -8.56 23.49
CA ASP A 397 -6.68 -8.04 24.83
C ASP A 397 -6.94 -9.20 25.79
N ARG A 398 -6.23 -9.20 26.92
CA ARG A 398 -6.25 -10.28 27.92
C ARG A 398 -7.63 -10.49 28.55
N HIS A 399 -8.44 -9.43 28.65
CA HIS A 399 -9.71 -9.46 29.38
C HIS A 399 -10.91 -9.70 28.48
N SER A 400 -10.96 -9.01 27.35
CA SER A 400 -12.06 -9.16 26.37
C SER A 400 -11.83 -10.31 25.40
N HIS A 401 -10.59 -10.78 25.28
CA HIS A 401 -10.11 -11.75 24.30
C HIS A 401 -10.26 -11.27 22.84
N ALA A 402 -10.51 -9.99 22.64
CA ALA A 402 -10.62 -9.39 21.31
C ALA A 402 -9.26 -9.38 20.62
N ILE A 403 -9.25 -9.68 19.32
CA ILE A 403 -8.06 -9.54 18.49
C ILE A 403 -7.93 -8.05 18.16
N LEU A 404 -6.82 -7.44 18.59
CA LEU A 404 -6.52 -6.03 18.40
C LEU A 404 -5.70 -5.77 17.14
N GLY A 405 -4.87 -6.76 16.72
CA GLY A 405 -4.05 -6.65 15.54
C GLY A 405 -3.36 -7.94 15.16
N ALA A 406 -2.87 -7.95 13.93
CA ALA A 406 -2.02 -9.01 13.41
C ALA A 406 -0.94 -8.45 12.48
N HIS A 407 0.25 -9.00 12.61
CA HIS A 407 1.43 -8.65 11.83
C HIS A 407 2.10 -9.91 11.33
N VAL A 408 2.24 -10.03 10.02
CA VAL A 408 2.78 -11.23 9.37
C VAL A 408 3.96 -10.82 8.51
N LEU A 409 5.07 -11.49 8.65
CA LEU A 409 6.23 -11.38 7.77
C LEU A 409 6.51 -12.73 7.14
N GLY A 410 6.81 -12.75 5.85
CA GLY A 410 7.11 -13.96 5.06
C GLY A 410 6.17 -14.12 3.88
N GLU A 411 6.28 -15.25 3.19
CA GLU A 411 5.47 -15.54 2.00
C GLU A 411 3.96 -15.54 2.33
N TYR A 412 3.13 -15.03 1.43
CA TYR A 412 1.67 -14.94 1.57
C TYR A 412 1.17 -14.13 2.78
N SER A 413 1.94 -13.15 3.24
CA SER A 413 1.55 -12.31 4.37
C SER A 413 0.26 -11.54 4.13
N ALA A 414 0.08 -10.98 2.92
CA ALA A 414 -1.13 -10.26 2.56
C ALA A 414 -2.38 -11.14 2.59
N GLU A 415 -2.27 -12.39 2.12
CA GLU A 415 -3.35 -13.38 2.14
C GLU A 415 -3.64 -13.86 3.56
N THR A 416 -2.60 -14.05 4.38
CA THR A 416 -2.73 -14.49 5.78
C THR A 416 -3.45 -13.45 6.62
N VAL A 417 -3.08 -12.16 6.54
CA VAL A 417 -3.76 -11.10 7.32
C VAL A 417 -5.21 -10.88 6.90
N GLN A 418 -5.62 -11.24 5.67
CA GLN A 418 -7.02 -11.20 5.26
C GLN A 418 -7.90 -12.12 6.11
N THR A 419 -7.40 -13.30 6.49
CA THR A 419 -8.12 -14.21 7.40
C THR A 419 -8.33 -13.56 8.75
N VAL A 420 -7.30 -12.92 9.31
CA VAL A 420 -7.44 -12.19 10.58
C VAL A 420 -8.39 -11.01 10.47
N ALA A 421 -8.30 -10.25 9.38
CA ALA A 421 -9.23 -9.14 9.12
C ALA A 421 -10.70 -9.61 9.07
N ALA A 422 -10.97 -10.77 8.46
CA ALA A 422 -12.31 -11.35 8.44
C ALA A 422 -12.76 -11.76 9.86
N CYS A 423 -11.88 -12.36 10.67
CA CYS A 423 -12.18 -12.69 12.05
C CYS A 423 -12.46 -11.45 12.90
N MET A 424 -11.64 -10.40 12.79
CA MET A 424 -11.85 -9.13 13.49
C MET A 424 -13.16 -8.45 13.07
N SER A 425 -13.46 -8.42 11.76
CA SER A 425 -14.73 -7.86 11.25
C SER A 425 -15.96 -8.63 11.73
N ALA A 426 -15.83 -9.92 11.99
CA ALA A 426 -16.88 -10.77 12.54
C ALA A 426 -16.96 -10.70 14.08
N GLY A 427 -16.05 -9.99 14.75
CA GLY A 427 -15.95 -9.89 16.21
C GLY A 427 -15.56 -11.21 16.88
N LEU A 428 -14.81 -12.07 16.18
CA LEU A 428 -14.34 -13.33 16.77
C LEU A 428 -13.30 -13.04 17.85
N ARG A 429 -13.40 -13.82 18.95
CA ARG A 429 -12.41 -13.81 20.01
C ARG A 429 -11.26 -14.77 19.70
N VAL A 430 -10.15 -14.60 20.41
CA VAL A 430 -8.93 -15.37 20.16
C VAL A 430 -9.15 -16.90 20.30
N GLU A 431 -9.98 -17.35 21.25
CA GLU A 431 -10.30 -18.78 21.44
C GLU A 431 -11.06 -19.35 20.22
N GLN A 432 -11.95 -18.56 19.61
CA GLN A 432 -12.66 -18.98 18.40
C GLN A 432 -11.70 -19.08 17.21
N VAL A 433 -10.72 -18.17 17.12
CA VAL A 433 -9.69 -18.21 16.06
C VAL A 433 -8.73 -19.39 16.27
N ALA A 434 -8.42 -19.74 17.53
CA ALA A 434 -7.61 -20.90 17.87
C ALA A 434 -8.25 -22.23 17.43
N GLU A 435 -9.59 -22.29 17.38
CA GLU A 435 -10.38 -23.46 16.99
C GLU A 435 -10.75 -23.51 15.50
N LEU A 436 -10.34 -22.51 14.70
CA LEU A 436 -10.65 -22.51 13.26
C LEU A 436 -10.02 -23.72 12.56
N GLN A 437 -10.85 -24.44 11.80
CA GLN A 437 -10.38 -25.50 10.92
C GLN A 437 -9.83 -24.88 9.62
N LEU A 438 -8.54 -24.54 9.65
CA LEU A 438 -7.83 -24.01 8.48
C LEU A 438 -7.34 -25.16 7.60
N ALA A 439 -7.23 -24.90 6.30
CA ALA A 439 -6.68 -25.87 5.37
C ALA A 439 -5.21 -26.18 5.71
N TYR A 440 -4.84 -27.48 5.63
CA TYR A 440 -3.51 -27.97 5.99
C TYR A 440 -2.85 -28.68 4.79
N PRO A 441 -1.53 -28.48 4.55
CA PRO A 441 -0.68 -27.46 5.16
C PRO A 441 -0.78 -26.12 4.44
N THR A 442 -0.80 -25.02 5.17
CA THR A 442 -0.85 -23.67 4.62
C THR A 442 -0.05 -22.67 5.49
N PHE A 443 0.30 -21.51 4.90
CA PHE A 443 0.88 -20.39 5.66
C PHE A 443 -0.12 -19.80 6.67
N THR A 444 -1.40 -19.82 6.32
CA THR A 444 -2.50 -19.29 7.16
C THR A 444 -2.68 -20.08 8.46
N GLU A 445 -2.20 -21.33 8.54
CA GLU A 445 -2.18 -22.13 9.77
C GLU A 445 -1.51 -21.38 10.94
N GLY A 446 -0.53 -20.54 10.66
CA GLY A 446 0.13 -19.68 11.65
C GLY A 446 -0.83 -18.79 12.43
N VAL A 447 -2.00 -18.45 11.88
CA VAL A 447 -3.03 -17.67 12.58
C VAL A 447 -3.62 -18.44 13.76
N SER A 448 -4.04 -19.70 13.55
CA SER A 448 -4.59 -20.52 14.62
C SER A 448 -3.52 -20.90 15.64
N MET A 449 -2.29 -21.18 15.21
CA MET A 449 -1.18 -21.47 16.14
C MET A 449 -0.84 -20.26 17.03
N ALA A 450 -0.78 -19.05 16.46
CA ALA A 450 -0.57 -17.84 17.25
C ALA A 450 -1.72 -17.60 18.26
N ALA A 451 -2.97 -17.84 17.83
CA ALA A 451 -4.13 -17.76 18.72
C ALA A 451 -4.09 -18.80 19.84
N GLN A 452 -3.69 -20.04 19.56
CA GLN A 452 -3.51 -21.09 20.56
C GLN A 452 -2.45 -20.72 21.61
N LYS A 453 -1.32 -20.13 21.21
CA LYS A 453 -0.29 -19.62 22.12
C LYS A 453 -0.85 -18.53 23.05
N ILE A 454 -1.70 -17.62 22.54
CA ILE A 454 -2.39 -16.63 23.37
C ILE A 454 -3.32 -17.32 24.38
N CYS A 455 -4.18 -18.25 23.91
CA CYS A 455 -5.10 -18.98 24.78
C CYS A 455 -4.36 -19.69 25.92
N HIS A 456 -3.24 -20.31 25.60
CA HIS A 456 -2.38 -20.94 26.64
C HIS A 456 -1.84 -19.90 27.65
N ALA A 457 -1.35 -18.76 27.17
CA ALA A 457 -0.78 -17.69 28.00
C ALA A 457 -1.81 -17.06 28.96
N ILE A 458 -3.10 -17.07 28.60
CA ILE A 458 -4.18 -16.51 29.43
C ILE A 458 -5.00 -17.59 30.16
N GLY A 459 -4.63 -18.86 30.02
CA GLY A 459 -5.24 -19.98 30.74
C GLY A 459 -6.64 -20.35 30.26
N ILE A 460 -6.99 -20.05 29.00
CA ILE A 460 -8.26 -20.47 28.40
C ILE A 460 -8.07 -21.67 27.47
N GLY A 461 -9.01 -22.63 27.62
CA GLY A 461 -9.09 -23.81 26.77
C GLY A 461 -8.02 -24.88 27.06
N SER A 462 -8.36 -26.10 26.72
CA SER A 462 -7.44 -27.24 26.75
C SER A 462 -6.86 -27.43 25.36
N PHE A 463 -6.09 -26.47 24.88
CA PHE A 463 -5.31 -26.73 23.68
C PHE A 463 -4.13 -27.61 24.09
N PRO A 464 -4.06 -28.88 23.66
CA PRO A 464 -2.97 -29.74 24.03
C PRO A 464 -1.66 -29.15 23.52
N GLN A 465 -0.64 -29.07 24.36
CA GLN A 465 0.73 -28.76 23.95
C GLN A 465 1.30 -29.74 22.89
N ALA A 466 0.52 -30.79 22.58
CA ALA A 466 0.91 -31.89 21.70
C ALA A 466 1.22 -31.50 20.23
N TRP A 467 1.02 -30.24 19.86
CA TRP A 467 1.38 -29.73 18.54
C TRP A 467 2.64 -28.86 18.52
N SER A 468 3.53 -29.04 19.51
CA SER A 468 4.90 -28.63 19.34
C SER A 468 5.54 -29.50 18.25
N PHE A 469 5.14 -29.33 17.02
CA PHE A 469 5.83 -29.91 15.88
C PHE A 469 7.19 -29.25 15.77
N LEU A 470 8.23 -30.09 15.77
CA LEU A 470 9.61 -29.73 15.51
C LEU A 470 10.27 -28.82 16.57
N GLY A 471 10.41 -29.32 17.78
CA GLY A 471 11.56 -28.97 18.62
C GLY A 471 11.51 -27.60 19.30
N LEU A 472 10.40 -27.18 19.86
CA LEU A 472 10.43 -26.23 20.97
C LEU A 472 10.94 -27.00 22.22
N GLN A 473 12.25 -27.05 22.40
CA GLN A 473 12.82 -27.20 23.71
C GLN A 473 12.54 -25.92 24.50
N GLU A 474 12.03 -26.10 25.72
CA GLU A 474 11.72 -25.07 26.71
C GLU A 474 12.80 -24.00 26.90
#